data_7bb5d2b07559577fc7aecbe7aaf3ac3d
#
_entry.id   7bb5d2b07559577fc7aecbe7aaf3ac3d
#
_cell.length_a   1.000
_cell.length_b   1.000
_cell.length_c   1.000
_cell.angle_alpha   90.00
_cell.angle_beta   90.00
_cell.angle_gamma   90.00
#
_symmetry.space_group_name_H-M   'P 1'
#
loop_
_entity.id
_entity.type
_entity.pdbx_description
1 polymer ?
#
loop_
_entity_poly.entity_id
_entity_poly.type
_entity_poly.pdbx_seq_one_letter_code
_entity_poly.pdbx_strand_id
1 'polypeptide(L)'
;LKIVYEDAYIIVVEKMQGLLSVNTERQKERTAYTILNEYVQRSGRQFRVFIVHRLDRDTSGLMMFAKDEKTQHTLREYWHDIVTDRRYVAVVAGEMEKDHGTVTSWLTDRTLYVSSSKYDDGGSKSVTHYHTIKRANGYSLMELDLETGRKNQIRVHMQDLGHPIIGDGRYGGEESLN
;
A
#
# COMPACT_ATOMS: atom_id res chain seq x y z
N LEU A 1 -3.19 7.98 14.80
CA LEU A 1 -1.96 7.97 14.00
C LEU A 1 -0.75 8.09 14.92
N LYS A 2 0.10 7.07 14.94
CA LYS A 2 1.28 7.02 15.80
C LYS A 2 2.52 7.45 15.03
N ILE A 3 3.28 8.43 15.54
CA ILE A 3 4.58 8.79 14.98
C ILE A 3 5.60 7.77 15.47
N VAL A 4 6.33 7.16 14.53
CA VAL A 4 7.33 6.12 14.80
C VAL A 4 8.74 6.69 14.73
N TYR A 5 8.96 7.64 13.81
CA TYR A 5 10.22 8.33 13.63
C TYR A 5 9.99 9.75 13.11
N GLU A 6 10.80 10.68 13.52
CA GLU A 6 10.80 12.05 13.01
C GLU A 6 12.19 12.66 13.11
N ASP A 7 12.61 13.35 12.05
CA ASP A 7 13.82 14.18 12.03
C ASP A 7 13.54 15.53 11.33
N ALA A 8 14.56 16.20 10.87
CA ALA A 8 14.43 17.49 10.18
C ALA A 8 13.79 17.36 8.79
N TYR A 9 13.83 16.17 8.16
CA TYR A 9 13.49 15.96 6.76
C TYR A 9 12.27 15.08 6.55
N ILE A 10 12.05 14.09 7.40
CA ILE A 10 10.98 13.10 7.26
C ILE A 10 10.21 12.89 8.56
N ILE A 11 8.99 12.39 8.40
CA ILE A 11 8.16 11.88 9.49
C ILE A 11 7.56 10.54 9.06
N VAL A 12 7.75 9.51 9.87
CA VAL A 12 7.23 8.16 9.64
C VAL A 12 6.15 7.87 10.66
N VAL A 13 5.04 7.39 10.18
CA VAL A 13 3.85 7.09 11.00
C VAL A 13 3.36 5.67 10.78
N GLU A 14 2.73 5.12 11.79
CA GLU A 14 1.91 3.92 11.68
C GLU A 14 0.47 4.33 11.35
N LYS A 15 0.05 4.04 10.11
CA LYS A 15 -1.31 4.29 9.66
C LYS A 15 -2.20 3.12 10.08
N MET A 16 -3.35 3.43 10.65
CA MET A 16 -4.38 2.45 11.00
C MET A 16 -5.17 2.02 9.76
N GLN A 17 -5.72 0.82 9.80
CA GLN A 17 -6.76 0.38 8.87
C GLN A 17 -7.96 1.34 8.92
N GLY A 18 -8.62 1.54 7.79
CA GLY A 18 -9.78 2.43 7.65
C GLY A 18 -9.44 3.92 7.47
N LEU A 19 -8.21 4.35 7.78
CA LEU A 19 -7.77 5.73 7.60
C LEU A 19 -7.25 5.96 6.18
N LEU A 20 -7.78 6.97 5.49
CA LEU A 20 -7.24 7.41 4.21
C LEU A 20 -5.84 8.01 4.37
N SER A 21 -4.96 7.76 3.41
CA SER A 21 -3.65 8.40 3.34
C SER A 21 -3.77 9.89 3.00
N VAL A 22 -4.57 10.20 1.97
CA VAL A 22 -4.80 11.56 1.46
C VAL A 22 -6.24 11.72 1.01
N ASN A 23 -6.72 12.96 0.98
CA ASN A 23 -8.04 13.27 0.46
C ASN A 23 -8.12 13.03 -1.05
N THR A 24 -9.30 12.66 -1.51
CA THR A 24 -9.69 12.74 -2.90
C THR A 24 -10.62 13.95 -3.09
N GLU A 25 -10.78 14.42 -4.32
CA GLU A 25 -11.68 15.56 -4.62
C GLU A 25 -13.11 15.35 -4.10
N ARG A 26 -13.54 14.09 -3.96
CA ARG A 26 -14.89 13.71 -3.56
C ARG A 26 -15.06 13.44 -2.06
N GLN A 27 -13.98 13.31 -1.31
CA GLN A 27 -14.02 12.92 0.12
C GLN A 27 -13.24 13.92 0.96
N LYS A 28 -13.95 14.70 1.78
CA LYS A 28 -13.38 15.66 2.75
C LYS A 28 -13.24 15.02 4.14
N GLU A 29 -12.87 13.74 4.18
CA GLU A 29 -12.65 13.04 5.43
C GLU A 29 -11.28 13.39 6.04
N ARG A 30 -11.13 13.15 7.33
CA ARG A 30 -9.86 13.26 8.02
C ARG A 30 -8.90 12.17 7.54
N THR A 31 -7.70 12.54 7.11
CA THR A 31 -6.70 11.63 6.52
C THR A 31 -5.39 11.66 7.30
N ALA A 32 -4.48 10.71 7.05
CA ALA A 32 -3.14 10.76 7.64
C ALA A 32 -2.43 12.08 7.29
N TYR A 33 -2.57 12.55 6.06
CA TYR A 33 -2.03 13.84 5.61
C TYR A 33 -2.58 15.03 6.40
N THR A 34 -3.89 15.12 6.60
CA THR A 34 -4.49 16.23 7.36
C THR A 34 -4.10 16.20 8.82
N ILE A 35 -4.07 15.01 9.45
CA ILE A 35 -3.65 14.86 10.85
C ILE A 35 -2.21 15.31 11.04
N LEU A 36 -1.30 14.94 10.13
CA LEU A 36 0.09 15.33 10.24
C LEU A 36 0.32 16.81 9.97
N ASN A 37 -0.42 17.42 9.05
CA ASN A 37 -0.37 18.88 8.87
C ASN A 37 -0.81 19.62 10.15
N GLU A 38 -1.91 19.20 10.78
CA GLU A 38 -2.32 19.75 12.08
C GLU A 38 -1.23 19.60 13.15
N TYR A 39 -0.51 18.47 13.14
CA TYR A 39 0.58 18.23 14.08
C TYR A 39 1.76 19.17 13.86
N VAL A 40 2.31 19.24 12.64
CA VAL A 40 3.50 20.08 12.37
C VAL A 40 3.19 21.57 12.48
N GLN A 41 1.96 21.99 12.19
CA GLN A 41 1.53 23.39 12.31
C GLN A 41 1.42 23.89 13.75
N ARG A 42 1.48 23.03 14.74
CA ARG A 42 1.62 23.43 16.14
C ARG A 42 2.94 24.15 16.41
N SER A 43 4.00 23.84 15.65
CA SER A 43 5.31 24.49 15.73
C SER A 43 5.41 25.75 14.85
N GLY A 44 4.42 26.00 13.98
CA GLY A 44 4.35 27.18 13.11
C GLY A 44 3.46 26.92 11.90
N ARG A 45 2.62 27.89 11.55
CA ARG A 45 1.63 27.77 10.46
C ARG A 45 2.25 27.53 9.07
N GLN A 46 3.54 27.88 8.89
CA GLN A 46 4.26 27.66 7.64
C GLN A 46 4.67 26.21 7.44
N PHE A 47 4.71 25.39 8.49
CA PHE A 47 5.11 23.99 8.38
C PHE A 47 4.00 23.14 7.79
N ARG A 48 4.40 22.24 6.90
CA ARG A 48 3.51 21.24 6.29
C ARG A 48 4.28 19.97 5.99
N VAL A 49 3.55 18.87 5.79
CA VAL A 49 4.12 17.63 5.29
C VAL A 49 3.80 17.45 3.81
N PHE A 50 4.63 16.68 3.12
CA PHE A 50 4.55 16.43 1.69
C PHE A 50 4.44 14.92 1.44
N ILE A 51 3.54 14.54 0.55
CA ILE A 51 3.26 13.14 0.27
C ILE A 51 4.36 12.55 -0.60
N VAL A 52 4.92 11.44 -0.16
CA VAL A 52 5.96 10.69 -0.87
C VAL A 52 5.35 9.43 -1.51
N HIS A 53 4.60 8.67 -0.74
CA HIS A 53 3.87 7.48 -1.16
C HIS A 53 2.53 7.38 -0.40
N ARG A 54 1.76 6.37 -0.70
CA ARG A 54 0.46 6.15 -0.06
C ARG A 54 0.20 4.68 0.20
N LEU A 55 -0.59 4.40 1.23
CA LEU A 55 -1.23 3.13 1.49
C LEU A 55 -2.72 3.23 1.17
N ASP A 56 -3.34 2.13 0.79
CA ASP A 56 -4.79 2.05 0.63
C ASP A 56 -5.50 2.29 1.97
N ARG A 57 -6.80 2.65 1.95
CA ARG A 57 -7.59 2.92 3.16
C ARG A 57 -7.46 1.79 4.18
N ASP A 58 -7.68 0.56 3.74
CA ASP A 58 -7.74 -0.61 4.61
C ASP A 58 -6.39 -1.31 4.82
N THR A 59 -5.32 -0.77 4.24
CA THR A 59 -3.95 -1.20 4.52
C THR A 59 -3.41 -0.43 5.72
N SER A 60 -3.05 -1.14 6.78
CA SER A 60 -2.31 -0.60 7.92
C SER A 60 -0.81 -0.71 7.70
N GLY A 61 -0.02 0.04 8.45
CA GLY A 61 1.43 -0.08 8.44
C GLY A 61 2.16 1.26 8.33
N LEU A 62 3.45 1.18 8.03
CA LEU A 62 4.33 2.34 8.01
C LEU A 62 4.14 3.19 6.77
N MET A 63 4.06 4.49 6.98
CA MET A 63 3.93 5.49 5.95
C MET A 63 4.84 6.67 6.24
N MET A 64 5.58 7.13 5.23
CA MET A 64 6.54 8.23 5.33
C MET A 64 6.01 9.48 4.62
N PHE A 65 6.26 10.63 5.22
CA PHE A 65 6.05 11.95 4.62
C PHE A 65 7.36 12.74 4.66
N ALA A 66 7.58 13.59 3.67
CA ALA A 66 8.65 14.57 3.70
C ALA A 66 8.18 15.82 4.46
N LYS A 67 9.13 16.59 5.01
CA LYS A 67 8.86 17.86 5.73
C LYS A 67 9.18 19.09 4.89
N ASP A 68 9.76 18.91 3.70
CA ASP A 68 10.01 19.95 2.69
C ASP A 68 9.92 19.40 1.26
N GLU A 69 9.80 20.31 0.29
CA GLU A 69 9.62 19.94 -1.14
C GLU A 69 10.86 19.29 -1.73
N LYS A 70 12.06 19.70 -1.34
CA LYS A 70 13.30 19.13 -1.84
C LYS A 70 13.43 17.68 -1.41
N THR A 71 13.16 17.38 -0.16
CA THR A 71 13.14 16.02 0.39
C THR A 71 12.07 15.18 -0.31
N GLN A 72 10.86 15.73 -0.51
CA GLN A 72 9.80 15.05 -1.25
C GLN A 72 10.25 14.68 -2.66
N HIS A 73 10.83 15.61 -3.40
CA HIS A 73 11.32 15.39 -4.76
C HIS A 73 12.37 14.28 -4.79
N THR A 74 13.39 14.38 -3.93
CA THR A 74 14.46 13.38 -3.83
C THR A 74 13.91 11.98 -3.51
N LEU A 75 13.04 11.87 -2.52
CA LEU A 75 12.44 10.58 -2.13
C LEU A 75 11.58 9.98 -3.25
N ARG A 76 10.84 10.79 -4.00
CA ARG A 76 10.01 10.31 -5.11
C ARG A 76 10.82 9.89 -6.31
N GLU A 77 11.86 10.64 -6.65
CA GLU A 77 12.74 10.38 -7.79
C GLU A 77 13.57 9.10 -7.58
N TYR A 78 14.15 8.96 -6.38
CA TYR A 78 15.03 7.85 -6.03
C TYR A 78 14.36 6.82 -5.11
N TRP A 79 13.03 6.71 -5.14
CA TRP A 79 12.27 5.85 -4.23
C TRP A 79 12.77 4.42 -4.21
N HIS A 80 13.02 3.84 -5.38
CA HIS A 80 13.47 2.45 -5.51
C HIS A 80 14.90 2.22 -5.00
N ASP A 81 15.74 3.24 -5.04
CA ASP A 81 17.12 3.16 -4.58
C ASP A 81 17.24 3.41 -3.07
N ILE A 82 16.39 4.30 -2.55
CA ILE A 82 16.39 4.70 -1.13
C ILE A 82 15.61 3.72 -0.27
N VAL A 83 14.43 3.29 -0.74
CA VAL A 83 13.54 2.36 -0.02
C VAL A 83 13.76 0.96 -0.56
N THR A 84 14.75 0.28 0.00
CA THR A 84 15.21 -1.04 -0.46
C THR A 84 14.33 -2.20 0.02
N ASP A 85 13.50 -1.97 1.04
CA ASP A 85 12.64 -3.00 1.65
C ASP A 85 11.21 -2.48 1.75
N ARG A 86 10.29 -3.09 0.99
CA ARG A 86 8.86 -2.75 0.95
C ARG A 86 8.02 -3.98 1.17
N ARG A 87 8.05 -4.46 2.41
CA ARG A 87 7.38 -5.68 2.82
C ARG A 87 5.98 -5.44 3.34
N TYR A 88 5.09 -6.32 2.94
CA TYR A 88 3.71 -6.38 3.39
C TYR A 88 3.41 -7.79 3.88
N VAL A 89 2.43 -7.88 4.76
CA VAL A 89 1.90 -9.15 5.24
C VAL A 89 0.41 -9.17 4.95
N ALA A 90 -0.08 -10.30 4.44
CA ALA A 90 -1.50 -10.50 4.18
C ALA A 90 -1.94 -11.92 4.51
N VAL A 91 -3.18 -12.07 4.93
CA VAL A 91 -3.85 -13.37 5.03
C VAL A 91 -4.73 -13.52 3.79
N VAL A 92 -4.54 -14.62 3.08
CA VAL A 92 -5.28 -14.93 1.85
C VAL A 92 -6.11 -16.20 1.99
N ALA A 93 -7.17 -16.30 1.20
CA ALA A 93 -8.02 -17.49 1.14
C ALA A 93 -7.27 -18.64 0.48
N GLY A 94 -7.50 -19.84 1.00
CA GLY A 94 -6.89 -21.08 0.50
C GLY A 94 -5.45 -21.27 0.95
N GLU A 95 -4.98 -22.50 0.80
CA GLU A 95 -3.61 -22.86 1.09
C GLU A 95 -2.76 -22.77 -0.18
N MET A 96 -1.77 -21.88 -0.17
CA MET A 96 -0.87 -21.66 -1.32
C MET A 96 -0.09 -22.94 -1.64
N GLU A 97 -0.02 -23.31 -2.91
CA GLU A 97 0.74 -24.49 -3.34
C GLU A 97 2.25 -24.25 -3.27
N LYS A 98 2.70 -23.03 -3.61
CA LYS A 98 4.11 -22.66 -3.69
C LYS A 98 4.56 -21.89 -2.46
N ASP A 99 5.79 -22.16 -2.01
CA ASP A 99 6.42 -21.42 -0.93
C ASP A 99 6.87 -20.02 -1.36
N HIS A 100 7.29 -19.88 -2.63
CA HIS A 100 7.76 -18.62 -3.21
C HIS A 100 7.23 -18.47 -4.62
N GLY A 101 7.11 -17.24 -5.06
CA GLY A 101 6.78 -16.93 -6.44
C GLY A 101 6.81 -15.44 -6.74
N THR A 102 6.59 -15.14 -8.02
CA THR A 102 6.50 -13.77 -8.53
C THR A 102 5.28 -13.65 -9.40
N VAL A 103 4.49 -12.59 -9.16
CA VAL A 103 3.37 -12.20 -10.01
C VAL A 103 3.79 -10.99 -10.82
N THR A 104 3.70 -11.11 -12.13
CA THR A 104 3.90 -9.99 -13.05
C THR A 104 2.64 -9.82 -13.89
N SER A 105 2.11 -8.62 -13.89
CA SER A 105 0.95 -8.26 -14.72
C SER A 105 0.97 -6.77 -15.08
N TRP A 106 0.07 -6.36 -15.97
CA TRP A 106 -0.13 -4.97 -16.35
C TRP A 106 -1.44 -4.49 -15.75
N LEU A 107 -1.35 -3.51 -14.86
CA LEU A 107 -2.49 -2.99 -14.11
C LEU A 107 -2.99 -1.68 -14.73
N THR A 108 -4.31 -1.60 -14.91
CA THR A 108 -4.98 -0.39 -15.40
C THR A 108 -6.01 0.07 -14.38
N ASP A 109 -5.88 1.31 -13.92
CA ASP A 109 -6.85 1.92 -13.00
C ASP A 109 -8.14 2.25 -13.76
N ARG A 110 -9.21 1.58 -13.39
CA ARG A 110 -10.58 1.84 -13.88
C ARG A 110 -11.33 2.67 -12.82
N THR A 111 -12.46 3.23 -13.21
CA THR A 111 -13.25 4.09 -12.30
C THR A 111 -13.60 3.41 -10.98
N LEU A 112 -13.92 2.11 -11.01
CA LEU A 112 -14.39 1.36 -9.82
C LEU A 112 -13.41 0.31 -9.31
N TYR A 113 -12.47 -0.14 -10.14
CA TYR A 113 -11.53 -1.21 -9.83
C TYR A 113 -10.22 -1.06 -10.62
N VAL A 114 -9.22 -1.85 -10.26
CA VAL A 114 -7.99 -2.02 -11.04
C VAL A 114 -8.10 -3.33 -11.82
N SER A 115 -7.99 -3.26 -13.14
CA SER A 115 -7.94 -4.44 -14.00
C SER A 115 -6.52 -4.95 -14.15
N SER A 116 -6.38 -6.27 -14.36
CA SER A 116 -5.09 -6.94 -14.52
C SER A 116 -5.07 -7.68 -15.86
N SER A 117 -3.94 -7.59 -16.57
CA SER A 117 -3.66 -8.34 -17.78
C SER A 117 -2.35 -9.09 -17.64
N LYS A 118 -2.33 -10.35 -18.11
CA LYS A 118 -1.08 -11.15 -18.15
C LYS A 118 -0.11 -10.68 -19.23
N TYR A 119 -0.58 -9.88 -20.16
CA TYR A 119 0.18 -9.38 -21.30
C TYR A 119 0.20 -7.85 -21.27
N ASP A 120 1.21 -7.26 -21.89
CA ASP A 120 1.28 -5.82 -22.09
C ASP A 120 0.11 -5.36 -22.97
N ASP A 121 -0.86 -4.73 -22.32
CA ASP A 121 -2.06 -4.16 -22.91
C ASP A 121 -2.07 -2.62 -22.83
N GLY A 122 -0.91 -2.03 -22.53
CA GLY A 122 -0.77 -0.60 -22.27
C GLY A 122 -0.98 -0.21 -20.81
N GLY A 123 -1.25 -1.17 -19.92
CA GLY A 123 -1.29 -0.96 -18.48
C GLY A 123 0.08 -0.73 -17.86
N SER A 124 0.11 -0.46 -16.58
CA SER A 124 1.36 -0.28 -15.83
C SER A 124 1.91 -1.63 -15.38
N LYS A 125 3.10 -1.99 -15.87
CA LYS A 125 3.79 -3.21 -15.43
C LYS A 125 3.93 -3.20 -13.91
N SER A 126 3.56 -4.32 -13.27
CA SER A 126 3.49 -4.49 -11.83
C SER A 126 4.08 -5.83 -11.44
N VAL A 127 4.98 -5.83 -10.46
CA VAL A 127 5.71 -7.01 -10.02
C VAL A 127 5.63 -7.13 -8.50
N THR A 128 5.13 -8.26 -8.03
CA THR A 128 5.03 -8.63 -6.62
C THR A 128 5.73 -9.98 -6.42
N HIS A 129 6.69 -10.02 -5.50
CA HIS A 129 7.29 -11.27 -5.02
C HIS A 129 6.55 -11.72 -3.77
N TYR A 130 6.32 -13.02 -3.62
CA TYR A 130 5.65 -13.55 -2.44
C TYR A 130 6.40 -14.73 -1.82
N HIS A 131 6.25 -14.84 -0.51
CA HIS A 131 6.68 -15.94 0.30
C HIS A 131 5.53 -16.39 1.20
N THR A 132 5.20 -17.69 1.17
CA THR A 132 4.19 -18.28 2.05
C THR A 132 4.84 -18.59 3.40
N ILE A 133 4.46 -17.85 4.44
CA ILE A 133 5.01 -18.00 5.80
C ILE A 133 4.37 -19.20 6.48
N LYS A 134 3.04 -19.34 6.36
CA LYS A 134 2.27 -20.38 7.05
C LYS A 134 0.99 -20.69 6.28
N ARG A 135 0.59 -21.97 6.34
CA ARG A 135 -0.70 -22.48 5.88
C ARG A 135 -1.44 -23.09 7.05
N ALA A 136 -2.71 -22.77 7.22
CA ALA A 136 -3.55 -23.38 8.24
C ALA A 136 -5.03 -23.11 7.96
N ASN A 137 -5.86 -24.11 8.17
CA ASN A 137 -7.33 -24.00 8.17
C ASN A 137 -7.93 -23.40 6.89
N GLY A 138 -7.34 -23.69 5.73
CA GLY A 138 -7.80 -23.15 4.45
C GLY A 138 -7.35 -21.71 4.18
N TYR A 139 -6.36 -21.20 4.90
CA TYR A 139 -5.78 -19.86 4.73
C TYR A 139 -4.26 -19.93 4.59
N SER A 140 -3.68 -18.88 4.05
CA SER A 140 -2.23 -18.70 4.02
C SER A 140 -1.84 -17.32 4.53
N LEU A 141 -0.79 -17.29 5.35
CA LEU A 141 -0.12 -16.05 5.75
C LEU A 141 1.01 -15.80 4.76
N MET A 142 0.97 -14.65 4.09
CA MET A 142 1.88 -14.27 3.03
C MET A 142 2.75 -13.11 3.44
N GLU A 143 4.04 -13.19 3.13
CA GLU A 143 4.92 -12.02 3.02
C GLU A 143 5.02 -11.61 1.56
N LEU A 144 4.92 -10.33 1.29
CA LEU A 144 4.87 -9.76 -0.05
C LEU A 144 5.90 -8.65 -0.16
N ASP A 145 6.76 -8.74 -1.16
CA ASP A 145 7.78 -7.74 -1.46
C ASP A 145 7.48 -7.09 -2.82
N LEU A 146 7.37 -5.77 -2.81
CA LEU A 146 6.94 -5.00 -3.97
C LEU A 146 8.12 -4.42 -4.74
N GLU A 147 8.31 -4.87 -5.99
CA GLU A 147 9.19 -4.19 -6.94
C GLU A 147 8.55 -2.89 -7.46
N THR A 148 7.24 -2.90 -7.65
CA THR A 148 6.42 -1.75 -8.06
C THR A 148 5.34 -1.48 -7.01
N GLY A 149 4.81 -0.28 -6.94
CA GLY A 149 3.79 0.12 -5.96
C GLY A 149 2.54 0.71 -6.63
N ARG A 150 1.84 -0.05 -7.48
CA ARG A 150 0.62 0.41 -8.15
C ARG A 150 -0.58 0.31 -7.21
N LYS A 151 -1.60 1.13 -7.50
CA LYS A 151 -2.87 1.13 -6.76
C LYS A 151 -3.45 -0.29 -6.67
N ASN A 152 -3.82 -0.72 -5.48
CA ASN A 152 -4.41 -2.03 -5.18
C ASN A 152 -3.57 -3.23 -5.65
N GLN A 153 -2.28 -3.08 -5.92
CA GLN A 153 -1.45 -4.10 -6.56
C GLN A 153 -1.49 -5.45 -5.86
N ILE A 154 -1.25 -5.49 -4.56
CA ILE A 154 -1.26 -6.75 -3.78
C ILE A 154 -2.65 -7.40 -3.85
N ARG A 155 -3.70 -6.61 -3.69
CA ARG A 155 -5.09 -7.07 -3.69
C ARG A 155 -5.44 -7.75 -5.01
N VAL A 156 -5.07 -7.12 -6.13
CA VAL A 156 -5.32 -7.65 -7.49
C VAL A 156 -4.45 -8.87 -7.76
N HIS A 157 -3.16 -8.83 -7.40
CA HIS A 157 -2.24 -9.95 -7.62
C HIS A 157 -2.63 -11.21 -6.84
N MET A 158 -3.12 -11.05 -5.60
CA MET A 158 -3.61 -12.19 -4.82
C MET A 158 -4.89 -12.77 -5.42
N GLN A 159 -5.78 -11.93 -5.94
CA GLN A 159 -6.94 -12.38 -6.70
C GLN A 159 -6.50 -13.14 -7.97
N ASP A 160 -5.52 -12.63 -8.72
CA ASP A 160 -5.02 -13.27 -9.95
C ASP A 160 -4.44 -14.67 -9.68
N LEU A 161 -3.87 -14.88 -8.50
CA LEU A 161 -3.39 -16.19 -8.06
C LEU A 161 -4.51 -17.14 -7.61
N GLY A 162 -5.75 -16.68 -7.51
CA GLY A 162 -6.87 -17.45 -6.97
C GLY A 162 -6.89 -17.51 -5.43
N HIS A 163 -6.11 -16.66 -4.77
CA HIS A 163 -5.99 -16.57 -3.32
C HIS A 163 -6.24 -15.13 -2.84
N PRO A 164 -7.48 -14.62 -2.93
CA PRO A 164 -7.78 -13.25 -2.57
C PRO A 164 -7.53 -12.98 -1.08
N ILE A 165 -7.23 -11.71 -0.77
CA ILE A 165 -7.05 -11.27 0.61
C ILE A 165 -8.37 -11.42 1.37
N ILE A 166 -8.31 -12.00 2.58
CA ILE A 166 -9.46 -12.17 3.44
C ILE A 166 -10.05 -10.81 3.84
N GLY A 167 -11.38 -10.70 3.73
CA GLY A 167 -12.11 -9.48 4.05
C GLY A 167 -12.06 -8.40 2.97
N ASP A 168 -11.44 -8.68 1.83
CA ASP A 168 -11.42 -7.74 0.70
C ASP A 168 -12.75 -7.79 -0.07
N GLY A 169 -13.65 -6.85 0.21
CA GLY A 169 -14.98 -6.79 -0.41
C GLY A 169 -14.99 -6.47 -1.91
N ARG A 170 -13.85 -6.08 -2.50
CA ARG A 170 -13.77 -5.76 -3.93
C ARG A 170 -13.07 -6.83 -4.75
N TYR A 171 -11.95 -7.37 -4.25
CA TYR A 171 -11.13 -8.36 -4.94
C TYR A 171 -11.19 -9.73 -4.27
N GLY A 172 -11.80 -9.79 -3.09
CA GLY A 172 -11.92 -10.98 -2.30
C GLY A 172 -13.18 -11.72 -2.61
N GLY A 173 -13.56 -12.58 -3.22
CA GLY A 173 -14.84 -13.30 -3.38
C GLY A 173 -15.74 -13.33 -2.13
N GLU A 174 -16.73 -14.19 -2.09
CA GLU A 174 -17.75 -14.26 -1.05
C GLU A 174 -17.26 -14.67 0.35
N GLU A 175 -16.00 -15.03 0.50
CA GLU A 175 -15.39 -15.42 1.78
C GLU A 175 -14.91 -14.21 2.58
N SER A 176 -15.80 -13.28 2.88
CA SER A 176 -15.57 -12.35 3.99
C SER A 176 -15.78 -13.11 5.30
N LEU A 177 -14.83 -13.03 6.22
CA LEU A 177 -15.00 -13.51 7.58
C LEU A 177 -16.26 -12.87 8.18
N ASN A 178 -17.31 -13.67 8.38
CA ASN A 178 -18.44 -13.34 9.26
C ASN A 178 -17.97 -13.39 10.72
#